data_6d3d56ab849b70e5ba1ba3ab5785ad9f
#
_entry.id   6d3d56ab849b70e5ba1ba3ab5785ad9f
#
_cell.length_a   1.000
_cell.length_b   1.000
_cell.length_c   1.000
_cell.angle_alpha   90.00
_cell.angle_beta   90.00
_cell.angle_gamma   90.00
#
_symmetry.space_group_name_H-M   'P 1'
#
loop_
_entity.id
_entity.type
_entity.pdbx_description
1 polymer ?
#
loop_
_entity_poly.entity_id
_entity_poly.type
_entity_poly.pdbx_seq_one_letter_code
_entity_poly.pdbx_strand_id
1 'polypeptide(L)'
;MKFPLYAIRDSLIGFSMPVIRDNDAIASRAFEYDILRDDSPYKNHPEHFQLFHIGEYDTDTGVVDSCSPRMVASAADFVKE
;
A
#
# COMPACT_ATOMS: atom_id res chain seq x y z
N MET A 1 -20.57 2.62 -4.95
CA MET A 1 -19.54 1.73 -5.51
C MET A 1 -18.38 1.68 -4.54
N LYS A 2 -17.89 0.50 -4.22
CA LYS A 2 -16.84 0.35 -3.22
C LYS A 2 -15.48 0.13 -3.87
N PHE A 3 -14.48 0.85 -3.35
CA PHE A 3 -13.10 0.73 -3.82
C PHE A 3 -12.20 0.39 -2.62
N PRO A 4 -11.22 -0.48 -2.81
CA PRO A 4 -10.32 -0.82 -1.71
C PRO A 4 -9.39 0.33 -1.35
N LEU A 5 -9.12 0.45 -0.05
CA LEU A 5 -8.18 1.40 0.51
C LEU A 5 -6.89 0.70 0.88
N TYR A 6 -5.78 1.34 0.59
CA TYR A 6 -4.45 0.81 0.88
C TYR A 6 -3.61 1.84 1.61
N ALA A 7 -2.68 1.35 2.41
CA ALA A 7 -1.68 2.20 3.05
C ALA A 7 -0.36 1.45 3.10
N ILE A 8 0.74 2.20 3.06
CA ILE A 8 2.08 1.66 3.19
C ILE A 8 2.44 1.72 4.67
N ARG A 9 2.86 0.59 5.23
CA ARG A 9 3.35 0.54 6.60
C ARG A 9 4.86 0.67 6.59
N ASP A 10 5.36 1.64 7.36
CA ASP A 10 6.76 1.72 7.74
C ASP A 10 6.87 1.11 9.13
N SER A 11 7.66 0.05 9.29
CA SER A 11 7.75 -0.67 10.55
C SER A 11 8.27 0.19 11.70
N LEU A 12 8.93 1.31 11.40
CA LEU A 12 9.48 2.21 12.41
C LEU A 12 8.53 3.34 12.79
N ILE A 13 7.61 3.71 11.90
CA ILE A 13 6.78 4.90 12.08
C ILE A 13 5.30 4.54 12.16
N GLY A 14 4.84 3.60 11.35
CA GLY A 14 3.43 3.25 11.24
C GLY A 14 2.93 3.37 9.81
N PHE A 15 1.63 3.59 9.65
CA PHE A 15 0.99 3.60 8.33
C PHE A 15 1.02 4.99 7.71
N SER A 16 1.19 5.02 6.39
CA SER A 16 1.08 6.24 5.60
C SER A 16 -0.37 6.67 5.47
N MET A 17 -0.59 7.81 4.82
CA MET A 17 -1.94 8.24 4.44
C MET A 17 -2.52 7.23 3.46
N PRO A 18 -3.82 6.89 3.60
CA PRO A 18 -4.42 5.88 2.73
C PRO A 18 -4.61 6.39 1.30
N VAL A 19 -4.60 5.45 0.36
CA VAL A 19 -4.89 5.72 -1.04
C VAL A 19 -5.92 4.73 -1.54
N ILE A 20 -6.68 5.12 -2.56
CA ILE A 20 -7.64 4.25 -3.23
C ILE A 20 -7.00 3.69 -4.49
N ARG A 21 -7.18 2.39 -4.71
CA ARG A 21 -6.77 1.72 -5.95
C ARG A 21 -7.92 0.83 -6.43
N ASP A 22 -7.88 0.40 -7.68
CA ASP A 22 -8.96 -0.41 -8.25
C ASP A 22 -8.99 -1.82 -7.66
N ASN A 23 -7.81 -2.41 -7.44
CA ASN A 23 -7.70 -3.76 -6.87
C ASN A 23 -6.27 -4.00 -6.38
N ASP A 24 -6.05 -5.18 -5.80
CA ASP A 24 -4.74 -5.53 -5.22
C ASP A 24 -3.63 -5.53 -6.26
N ALA A 25 -3.91 -6.01 -7.47
CA ALA A 25 -2.89 -6.07 -8.52
C ALA A 25 -2.44 -4.67 -8.95
N ILE A 26 -3.39 -3.76 -9.11
CA ILE A 26 -3.08 -2.37 -9.46
C ILE A 26 -2.34 -1.68 -8.31
N ALA A 27 -2.79 -1.91 -7.08
CA ALA A 27 -2.14 -1.35 -5.90
C ALA A 27 -0.70 -1.84 -5.76
N SER A 28 -0.48 -3.12 -5.97
CA SER A 28 0.84 -3.73 -5.91
C SER A 28 1.77 -3.17 -6.99
N ARG A 29 1.25 -2.98 -8.20
CA ARG A 29 2.03 -2.42 -9.31
C ARG A 29 2.43 -0.97 -9.03
N ALA A 30 1.52 -0.17 -8.50
CA ALA A 30 1.81 1.22 -8.13
C ALA A 30 2.87 1.27 -7.03
N PHE A 31 2.78 0.38 -6.06
CA PHE A 31 3.75 0.25 -4.98
C PHE A 31 5.13 -0.12 -5.52
N GLU A 32 5.17 -1.11 -6.41
CA GLU A 32 6.42 -1.53 -7.06
C GLU A 32 7.06 -0.36 -7.81
N TYR A 33 6.28 0.39 -8.56
CA TYR A 33 6.76 1.55 -9.29
C TYR A 33 7.41 2.56 -8.35
N ASP A 34 6.75 2.85 -7.23
CA ASP A 34 7.27 3.80 -6.24
C ASP A 34 8.56 3.31 -5.60
N ILE A 35 8.67 2.00 -5.34
CA ILE A 35 9.86 1.41 -4.73
C ILE A 35 11.06 1.51 -5.66
N LEU A 36 10.85 1.24 -6.95
CA LEU A 36 11.95 1.12 -7.92
C LEU A 36 12.43 2.44 -8.50
N ARG A 37 11.77 3.55 -8.16
CA ARG A 37 12.23 4.87 -8.59
C ARG A 37 13.60 5.16 -7.96
N ASP A 38 14.43 5.88 -8.72
CA ASP A 38 15.82 6.17 -8.32
C ASP A 38 15.89 6.95 -7.01
N ASP A 39 14.92 7.82 -6.75
CA ASP A 39 14.88 8.66 -5.55
C ASP A 39 13.96 8.10 -4.45
N SER A 40 13.59 6.85 -4.56
CA SER A 40 12.63 6.23 -3.63
C SER A 40 13.24 6.06 -2.23
N PRO A 41 12.55 6.52 -1.18
CA PRO A 41 12.99 6.25 0.19
C PRO A 41 12.88 4.78 0.58
N TYR A 42 12.10 3.99 -0.15
CA TYR A 42 11.88 2.57 0.14
C TYR A 42 13.01 1.66 -0.31
N LYS A 43 13.87 2.16 -1.20
CA LYS A 43 14.90 1.37 -1.85
C LYS A 43 16.03 0.96 -0.91
N ASN A 44 16.35 1.82 0.06
CA ASN A 44 17.48 1.59 0.96
C ASN A 44 17.17 0.57 2.05
N HIS A 45 15.90 0.50 2.47
CA HIS A 45 15.47 -0.39 3.55
C HIS A 45 14.14 -1.04 3.19
N PRO A 46 14.10 -1.84 2.12
CA PRO A 46 12.83 -2.41 1.64
C PRO A 46 12.17 -3.33 2.64
N GLU A 47 12.94 -3.92 3.56
CA GLU A 47 12.39 -4.81 4.59
C GLU A 47 11.49 -4.08 5.58
N HIS A 48 11.54 -2.74 5.63
CA HIS A 48 10.71 -1.95 6.55
C HIS A 48 9.36 -1.54 5.96
N PHE A 49 9.14 -1.75 4.68
CA PHE A 49 7.95 -1.22 4.00
C PHE A 49 7.09 -2.33 3.40
N GLN A 50 5.80 -2.30 3.73
CA GLN A 50 4.81 -3.22 3.19
C GLN A 50 3.55 -2.47 2.80
N LEU A 51 2.86 -2.97 1.77
CA LEU A 51 1.56 -2.45 1.35
C LEU A 51 0.46 -3.28 1.99
N PHE A 52 -0.49 -2.60 2.64
CA PHE A 52 -1.62 -3.25 3.31
C PHE A 52 -2.95 -2.79 2.73
N HIS A 53 -3.89 -3.71 2.65
CA HIS A 53 -5.30 -3.41 2.41
C HIS A 53 -5.94 -3.14 3.78
N ILE A 54 -6.54 -1.95 3.95
CA ILE A 54 -6.99 -1.51 5.27
C ILE A 54 -8.49 -1.25 5.36
N GLY A 55 -9.20 -1.32 4.23
CA GLY A 55 -10.64 -1.10 4.23
C GLY A 55 -11.17 -0.83 2.85
N GLU A 56 -12.39 -0.28 2.81
CA GLU A 56 -13.07 0.07 1.57
C GLU A 56 -13.77 1.41 1.70
N TYR A 57 -13.80 2.16 0.61
CA TYR A 57 -14.49 3.43 0.53
C TYR A 57 -15.67 3.31 -0.43
N ASP A 58 -16.85 3.73 0.03
CA ASP A 58 -18.06 3.73 -0.79
C ASP A 58 -18.26 5.14 -1.36
N THR A 59 -18.18 5.26 -2.68
CA THR A 59 -18.31 6.55 -3.36
C THR A 59 -19.74 7.07 -3.35
N ASP A 60 -20.72 6.21 -3.14
CA ASP A 60 -22.13 6.62 -3.12
C ASP A 60 -22.53 7.25 -1.80
N THR A 61 -21.95 6.77 -0.70
CA THR A 61 -22.32 7.21 0.66
C THR A 61 -21.24 8.00 1.37
N GLY A 62 -19.99 7.93 0.90
CA GLY A 62 -18.86 8.53 1.58
C GLY A 62 -18.39 7.76 2.81
N VAL A 63 -18.94 6.57 3.03
CA VAL A 63 -18.60 5.76 4.21
C VAL A 63 -17.30 4.98 3.96
N VAL A 64 -16.45 4.99 4.97
CA VAL A 64 -15.23 4.16 4.99
C VAL A 64 -15.47 2.99 5.93
N ASP A 65 -15.40 1.78 5.38
CA ASP A 65 -15.48 0.55 6.17
C ASP A 65 -14.07 0.04 6.43
N SER A 66 -13.70 -0.05 7.69
CA SER A 66 -12.39 -0.56 8.07
C SER A 66 -12.39 -2.09 8.11
N CYS A 67 -11.23 -2.66 7.86
CA CYS A 67 -10.98 -4.08 8.08
C CYS A 67 -9.62 -4.24 8.77
N SER A 68 -9.36 -5.44 9.28
CA SER A 68 -8.02 -5.73 9.79
C SER A 68 -7.01 -5.61 8.66
N PRO A 69 -5.90 -4.90 8.86
CA PRO A 69 -4.91 -4.73 7.81
C PRO A 69 -4.41 -6.10 7.29
N ARG A 70 -4.42 -6.23 5.96
CA ARG A 70 -3.99 -7.46 5.28
C ARG A 70 -2.85 -7.11 4.34
N MET A 71 -1.70 -7.77 4.51
CA MET A 71 -0.55 -7.50 3.68
C MET A 71 -0.80 -7.93 2.24
N VAL A 72 -0.61 -7.00 1.31
CA VAL A 72 -0.76 -7.23 -0.13
C VAL A 72 0.60 -7.49 -0.77
N ALA A 73 1.61 -6.73 -0.37
CA ALA A 73 2.94 -6.84 -0.96
C ALA A 73 3.98 -6.33 0.02
N SER A 74 5.20 -6.81 -0.12
CA SER A 74 6.35 -6.32 0.62
C SER A 74 7.33 -5.68 -0.34
N ALA A 75 7.91 -4.54 0.05
CA ALA A 75 8.93 -3.88 -0.76
C ALA A 75 10.13 -4.79 -1.03
N ALA A 76 10.47 -5.65 -0.09
CA ALA A 76 11.58 -6.59 -0.25
C ALA A 76 11.37 -7.57 -1.42
N ASP A 77 10.11 -7.83 -1.81
CA ASP A 77 9.81 -8.73 -2.92
C ASP A 77 10.21 -8.13 -4.27
N PHE A 78 10.32 -6.82 -4.36
CA PHE A 78 10.59 -6.12 -5.62
C PHE A 78 12.05 -5.66 -5.75
N VAL A 79 12.73 -5.49 -4.63
CA VAL A 79 14.13 -5.05 -4.62
C VAL A 79 15.00 -6.29 -4.50
N LYS A 80 15.63 -6.68 -5.62
CA LYS A 80 16.50 -7.84 -5.67
C LYS A 80 17.94 -7.39 -5.88
N GLU A 81 18.83 -8.03 -5.18
CA GLU A 81 20.27 -7.82 -5.34
C GLU A 81 20.83 -8.78 -6.36
#